data_9720fb22692f78c90cc4db4a2295cb8e
#
_entry.id   9720fb22692f78c90cc4db4a2295cb8e
#
_cell.length_a   1.000
_cell.length_b   1.000
_cell.length_c   1.000
_cell.angle_alpha   90.00
_cell.angle_beta   90.00
_cell.angle_gamma   90.00
#
_symmetry.space_group_name_H-M   'P 1'
#
loop_
_entity.id
_entity.type
_entity.pdbx_description
1 polymer ?
#
loop_
_entity_poly.entity_id
_entity_poly.type
_entity_poly.pdbx_seq_one_letter_code
_entity_poly.pdbx_strand_id
1 'polypeptide(L)'
;FLLINKLKLFQTNGGALVVIGKGALNNKRDKFIFDLGAKYIGPSDFDMDYVQVRKELSNNLVSSPFITYLPGIKSEAVEDSNILADIKVPYFSRTLEKYNGHLYAPNKLDKENYPAVIQYNNTVFFAHDLDRIYAENGSKVHRQLFGNTIRHLHKNLLIETKGLPSSGRISLLHQENKNR
;
A
#
# COMPACT_ATOMS: atom_id res chain seq x y z
N PHE A 1 -16.71 -11.45 12.40
CA PHE A 1 -17.68 -10.34 12.28
C PHE A 1 -17.44 -9.21 13.29
N LEU A 2 -17.18 -9.48 14.57
CA LEU A 2 -17.02 -8.44 15.61
C LEU A 2 -15.89 -7.45 15.31
N LEU A 3 -14.72 -7.93 14.90
CA LEU A 3 -13.56 -7.07 14.58
C LEU A 3 -13.83 -6.15 13.38
N ILE A 4 -14.41 -6.69 12.31
CA ILE A 4 -14.75 -5.90 11.11
C ILE A 4 -15.71 -4.75 11.48
N ASN A 5 -16.74 -5.02 12.29
CA ASN A 5 -17.68 -3.99 12.71
C ASN A 5 -17.01 -2.91 13.57
N LYS A 6 -16.07 -3.30 14.46
CA LYS A 6 -15.28 -2.34 15.26
C LYS A 6 -14.40 -1.46 14.37
N LEU A 7 -13.73 -2.04 13.37
CA LEU A 7 -12.89 -1.29 12.42
C LEU A 7 -13.72 -0.35 11.55
N LYS A 8 -14.90 -0.77 11.10
CA LYS A 8 -15.84 0.10 10.38
C LYS A 8 -16.31 1.27 11.22
N LEU A 9 -16.67 1.01 12.48
CA LEU A 9 -17.06 2.06 13.42
C LEU A 9 -15.91 3.03 13.69
N PHE A 10 -14.68 2.51 13.84
CA PHE A 10 -13.48 3.32 13.99
C PHE A 10 -13.25 4.23 12.77
N GLN A 11 -13.38 3.68 11.55
CA GLN A 11 -13.30 4.42 10.29
C GLN A 11 -14.36 5.52 10.23
N THR A 12 -15.63 5.19 10.51
CA THR A 12 -16.75 6.15 10.49
C THR A 12 -16.57 7.29 11.50
N ASN A 13 -15.94 7.00 12.63
CA ASN A 13 -15.63 8.00 13.66
C ASN A 13 -14.36 8.84 13.35
N GLY A 14 -13.85 8.77 12.12
CA GLY A 14 -12.69 9.55 11.68
C GLY A 14 -11.34 8.92 12.02
N GLY A 15 -11.30 7.68 12.49
CA GLY A 15 -10.06 6.94 12.73
C GLY A 15 -9.28 6.69 11.43
N ALA A 16 -7.96 6.82 11.48
CA ALA A 16 -7.09 6.52 10.33
C ALA A 16 -6.90 5.00 10.18
N LEU A 17 -7.21 4.47 9.00
CA LEU A 17 -7.10 3.05 8.70
C LEU A 17 -6.17 2.82 7.51
N VAL A 18 -5.25 1.87 7.64
CA VAL A 18 -4.46 1.35 6.52
C VAL A 18 -4.87 -0.08 6.25
N VAL A 19 -5.31 -0.35 5.02
CA VAL A 19 -5.77 -1.66 4.58
C VAL A 19 -4.84 -2.17 3.49
N ILE A 20 -4.34 -3.40 3.63
CA ILE A 20 -3.29 -3.95 2.78
C ILE A 20 -3.82 -5.18 2.03
N GLY A 21 -3.70 -5.14 0.71
CA GLY A 21 -3.88 -6.26 -0.20
C GLY A 21 -5.15 -7.06 0.05
N LYS A 22 -5.00 -8.37 0.14
CA LYS A 22 -6.11 -9.33 0.32
C LYS A 22 -6.86 -9.17 1.65
N GLY A 23 -6.27 -8.49 2.64
CA GLY A 23 -6.96 -8.13 3.87
C GLY A 23 -8.17 -7.20 3.68
N ALA A 24 -8.25 -6.53 2.53
CA ALA A 24 -9.40 -5.72 2.14
C ALA A 24 -10.63 -6.53 1.68
N LEU A 25 -10.44 -7.79 1.30
CA LEU A 25 -11.46 -8.60 0.64
C LEU A 25 -12.29 -9.42 1.63
N ASN A 26 -13.55 -9.67 1.25
CA ASN A 26 -14.41 -10.61 1.96
C ASN A 26 -13.91 -12.07 1.77
N ASN A 27 -14.54 -13.00 2.49
CA ASN A 27 -14.17 -14.44 2.43
C ASN A 27 -14.29 -15.05 1.04
N LYS A 28 -15.21 -14.55 0.20
CA LYS A 28 -15.37 -15.00 -1.20
C LYS A 28 -14.36 -14.36 -2.13
N ARG A 29 -13.62 -13.34 -1.68
CA ARG A 29 -12.65 -12.56 -2.46
C ARG A 29 -13.23 -11.92 -3.71
N ASP A 30 -14.49 -11.50 -3.65
CA ASP A 30 -15.24 -10.88 -4.76
C ASP A 30 -15.58 -9.41 -4.53
N LYS A 31 -15.35 -8.88 -3.32
CA LYS A 31 -15.57 -7.46 -3.00
C LYS A 31 -14.80 -7.01 -1.77
N PHE A 32 -14.62 -5.71 -1.67
CA PHE A 32 -14.04 -5.08 -0.48
C PHE A 32 -15.01 -5.13 0.71
N ILE A 33 -14.46 -5.30 1.92
CA ILE A 33 -15.23 -5.29 3.18
C ILE A 33 -15.26 -3.92 3.84
N PHE A 34 -14.38 -3.02 3.45
CA PHE A 34 -14.30 -1.64 3.93
C PHE A 34 -14.68 -0.66 2.81
N ASP A 35 -15.04 0.55 3.18
CA ASP A 35 -15.13 1.66 2.26
C ASP A 35 -13.73 2.21 2.01
N LEU A 36 -13.20 1.89 0.82
CA LEU A 36 -11.82 2.18 0.42
C LEU A 36 -11.71 3.26 -0.65
N GLY A 37 -12.85 3.85 -1.06
CA GLY A 37 -12.88 4.74 -2.22
C GLY A 37 -12.55 4.03 -3.53
N ALA A 38 -12.83 2.72 -3.60
CA ALA A 38 -12.51 1.88 -4.74
C ALA A 38 -13.54 0.77 -4.96
N LYS A 39 -13.73 0.39 -6.23
CA LYS A 39 -14.47 -0.80 -6.64
C LYS A 39 -13.50 -1.92 -6.99
N TYR A 40 -13.75 -3.12 -6.47
CA TYR A 40 -12.96 -4.31 -6.81
C TYR A 40 -13.28 -4.75 -8.24
N ILE A 41 -12.22 -5.01 -9.02
CA ILE A 41 -12.32 -5.55 -10.38
C ILE A 41 -11.89 -7.02 -10.41
N GLY A 42 -10.75 -7.33 -9.78
CA GLY A 42 -10.19 -8.68 -9.80
C GLY A 42 -8.73 -8.73 -9.35
N PRO A 43 -8.09 -9.89 -9.39
CA PRO A 43 -6.65 -10.02 -9.22
C PRO A 43 -5.91 -9.44 -10.43
N SER A 44 -4.61 -9.14 -10.28
CA SER A 44 -3.74 -8.84 -11.42
C SER A 44 -3.69 -10.02 -12.38
N ASP A 45 -3.54 -9.74 -13.68
CA ASP A 45 -3.35 -10.76 -14.73
C ASP A 45 -1.90 -11.27 -14.80
N PHE A 46 -1.02 -10.66 -14.01
CA PHE A 46 0.41 -10.95 -13.98
C PHE A 46 0.82 -11.53 -12.62
N ASP A 47 1.94 -12.22 -12.58
CA ASP A 47 2.52 -12.83 -11.38
C ASP A 47 3.22 -11.80 -10.47
N MET A 48 3.51 -10.62 -10.99
CA MET A 48 4.04 -9.47 -10.26
C MET A 48 3.68 -8.16 -10.96
N ASP A 49 3.79 -7.05 -10.26
CA ASP A 49 3.54 -5.71 -10.78
C ASP A 49 4.70 -4.77 -10.46
N TYR A 50 4.60 -3.54 -10.93
CA TYR A 50 5.43 -2.41 -10.54
C TYR A 50 4.55 -1.32 -9.92
N VAL A 51 5.11 -0.53 -9.02
CA VAL A 51 4.44 0.63 -8.42
C VAL A 51 5.16 1.91 -8.80
N GLN A 52 4.41 2.85 -9.33
CA GLN A 52 4.84 4.24 -9.58
C GLN A 52 4.19 5.13 -8.52
N VAL A 53 4.99 5.66 -7.61
CA VAL A 53 4.51 6.51 -6.52
C VAL A 53 4.30 7.94 -6.99
N ARG A 54 3.19 8.56 -6.55
CA ARG A 54 2.91 9.99 -6.80
C ARG A 54 3.58 10.86 -5.74
N LYS A 55 3.61 12.18 -5.98
CA LYS A 55 4.33 13.18 -5.20
C LYS A 55 4.07 13.10 -3.70
N GLU A 56 2.83 12.85 -3.29
CA GLU A 56 2.39 12.85 -1.89
C GLU A 56 3.11 11.80 -1.04
N LEU A 57 3.48 10.67 -1.63
CA LEU A 57 4.17 9.59 -0.95
C LEU A 57 5.63 9.39 -1.40
N SER A 58 6.18 10.28 -2.24
CA SER A 58 7.48 10.08 -2.90
C SER A 58 8.72 10.36 -2.03
N ASN A 59 8.56 10.84 -0.80
CA ASN A 59 9.68 11.24 0.06
C ASN A 59 10.68 10.09 0.26
N ASN A 60 11.96 10.33 -0.09
CA ASN A 60 13.04 9.34 -0.06
C ASN A 60 12.76 8.04 -0.85
N LEU A 61 11.95 8.13 -1.90
CA LEU A 61 11.69 7.05 -2.84
C LEU A 61 12.25 7.38 -4.23
N VAL A 62 12.53 6.34 -4.99
CA VAL A 62 12.91 6.48 -6.40
C VAL A 62 11.74 7.01 -7.22
N SER A 63 12.02 7.81 -8.24
CA SER A 63 11.00 8.35 -9.14
C SER A 63 10.53 7.35 -10.21
N SER A 64 11.33 6.32 -10.50
CA SER A 64 10.99 5.24 -11.43
C SER A 64 10.05 4.23 -10.78
N PRO A 65 9.25 3.49 -11.59
CA PRO A 65 8.52 2.33 -11.08
C PRO A 65 9.45 1.32 -10.43
N PHE A 66 9.02 0.72 -9.34
CA PHE A 66 9.75 -0.36 -8.66
C PHE A 66 8.87 -1.61 -8.52
N ILE A 67 9.53 -2.75 -8.58
CA ILE A 67 8.88 -4.07 -8.55
C ILE A 67 8.24 -4.37 -7.21
N THR A 68 7.08 -5.05 -7.22
CA THR A 68 6.37 -5.48 -6.02
C THR A 68 6.59 -6.95 -5.67
N TYR A 69 7.17 -7.75 -6.56
CA TYR A 69 7.39 -9.20 -6.42
C TYR A 69 6.12 -10.05 -6.27
N LEU A 70 4.97 -9.45 -6.02
CA LEU A 70 3.66 -10.11 -5.90
C LEU A 70 2.63 -9.35 -6.75
N PRO A 71 1.60 -10.06 -7.24
CA PRO A 71 0.51 -9.41 -7.95
C PRO A 71 -0.36 -8.59 -7.00
N GLY A 72 -0.85 -7.47 -7.50
CA GLY A 72 -1.80 -6.61 -6.80
C GLY A 72 -3.25 -6.98 -7.06
N ILE A 73 -4.14 -6.18 -6.51
CA ILE A 73 -5.59 -6.20 -6.75
C ILE A 73 -5.92 -5.10 -7.76
N LYS A 74 -6.57 -5.48 -8.85
CA LYS A 74 -7.13 -4.49 -9.78
C LYS A 74 -8.38 -3.86 -9.16
N SER A 75 -8.39 -2.54 -9.13
CA SER A 75 -9.52 -1.76 -8.62
C SER A 75 -9.72 -0.51 -9.47
N GLU A 76 -10.91 0.06 -9.40
CA GLU A 76 -11.28 1.33 -9.99
C GLU A 76 -11.52 2.33 -8.87
N ALA A 77 -10.86 3.49 -8.92
CA ALA A 77 -11.04 4.55 -7.95
C ALA A 77 -12.41 5.21 -8.13
N VAL A 78 -13.10 5.52 -7.02
CA VAL A 78 -14.34 6.32 -7.09
C VAL A 78 -14.02 7.81 -7.17
N GLU A 79 -15.01 8.64 -7.56
CA GLU A 79 -14.83 10.06 -7.89
C GLU A 79 -14.12 10.88 -6.81
N ASP A 80 -14.47 10.69 -5.55
CA ASP A 80 -13.90 11.46 -4.43
C ASP A 80 -12.60 10.85 -3.83
N SER A 81 -12.04 9.83 -4.46
CA SER A 81 -10.82 9.18 -3.97
C SER A 81 -9.56 9.80 -4.57
N ASN A 82 -8.47 9.82 -3.80
CA ASN A 82 -7.16 10.29 -4.23
C ASN A 82 -6.22 9.10 -4.52
N ILE A 83 -5.72 9.00 -5.75
CA ILE A 83 -4.76 7.97 -6.13
C ILE A 83 -3.35 8.47 -5.78
N LEU A 84 -2.67 7.79 -4.86
CA LEU A 84 -1.35 8.13 -4.36
C LEU A 84 -0.21 7.34 -5.02
N ALA A 85 -0.54 6.22 -5.69
CA ALA A 85 0.39 5.46 -6.52
C ALA A 85 -0.38 4.64 -7.57
N ASP A 86 0.30 4.33 -8.67
CA ASP A 86 -0.25 3.59 -9.81
C ASP A 86 0.45 2.24 -9.97
N ILE A 87 -0.30 1.20 -10.33
CA ILE A 87 0.23 -0.08 -10.79
C ILE A 87 0.69 0.11 -12.24
N LYS A 88 1.92 -0.29 -12.51
CA LYS A 88 2.47 -0.46 -13.86
C LYS A 88 2.60 -1.96 -14.11
N VAL A 89 1.88 -2.48 -15.10
CA VAL A 89 1.93 -3.89 -15.43
C VAL A 89 3.21 -4.24 -16.22
N PRO A 90 3.76 -5.47 -16.09
CA PRO A 90 4.86 -5.92 -16.92
C PRO A 90 4.40 -6.20 -18.35
N TYR A 91 5.35 -6.29 -19.29
CA TYR A 91 5.03 -6.69 -20.67
C TYR A 91 4.46 -8.10 -20.74
N PHE A 92 4.90 -9.02 -19.88
CA PHE A 92 4.44 -10.40 -19.80
C PHE A 92 4.82 -11.02 -18.46
N SER A 93 4.08 -12.05 -18.04
CA SER A 93 4.55 -12.99 -17.02
C SER A 93 5.51 -13.99 -17.66
N ARG A 94 6.61 -14.31 -16.96
CA ARG A 94 7.62 -15.23 -17.48
C ARG A 94 7.07 -16.64 -17.58
N THR A 95 7.19 -17.24 -18.75
CA THR A 95 6.85 -18.64 -19.05
C THR A 95 7.98 -19.28 -19.84
N LEU A 96 7.86 -20.58 -20.16
CA LEU A 96 8.80 -21.26 -21.05
C LEU A 96 8.80 -20.70 -22.48
N GLU A 97 7.68 -20.12 -22.92
CA GLU A 97 7.51 -19.55 -24.26
C GLU A 97 7.79 -18.05 -24.33
N LYS A 98 7.64 -17.36 -23.18
CA LYS A 98 7.83 -15.89 -23.08
C LYS A 98 8.82 -15.59 -21.96
N TYR A 99 10.05 -15.26 -22.33
CA TYR A 99 11.10 -14.94 -21.37
C TYR A 99 12.07 -13.91 -21.96
N ASN A 100 12.85 -13.30 -21.08
CA ASN A 100 14.01 -12.47 -21.42
C ASN A 100 15.20 -12.90 -20.57
N GLY A 101 16.35 -12.26 -20.72
CA GLY A 101 17.56 -12.56 -19.95
C GLY A 101 17.46 -12.22 -18.45
N HIS A 102 16.40 -11.57 -18.00
CA HIS A 102 16.16 -11.21 -16.61
C HIS A 102 15.03 -12.04 -16.00
N LEU A 103 15.04 -12.17 -14.68
CA LEU A 103 14.00 -12.89 -13.95
C LEU A 103 12.61 -12.28 -14.16
N TYR A 104 12.53 -10.95 -14.22
CA TYR A 104 11.29 -10.20 -14.36
C TYR A 104 11.26 -9.42 -15.67
N ALA A 105 10.12 -9.42 -16.35
CA ALA A 105 9.90 -8.59 -17.51
C ALA A 105 9.79 -7.10 -17.08
N PRO A 106 10.29 -6.14 -17.86
CA PRO A 106 10.15 -4.72 -17.56
C PRO A 106 8.67 -4.30 -17.58
N ASN A 107 8.36 -3.20 -16.89
CA ASN A 107 7.02 -2.62 -16.92
C ASN A 107 6.72 -2.01 -18.29
N LYS A 108 5.45 -2.06 -18.68
CA LYS A 108 4.95 -1.35 -19.88
C LYS A 108 5.04 0.17 -19.66
N LEU A 109 5.30 0.87 -20.74
CA LEU A 109 5.29 2.34 -20.77
C LEU A 109 3.88 2.91 -20.98
N ASP A 110 2.93 2.06 -21.35
CA ASP A 110 1.56 2.43 -21.71
C ASP A 110 0.72 2.87 -20.50
N LYS A 111 -0.44 3.46 -20.81
CA LYS A 111 -1.33 4.11 -19.84
C LYS A 111 -2.29 3.17 -19.11
N GLU A 112 -2.26 1.85 -19.32
CA GLU A 112 -3.09 0.92 -18.54
C GLU A 112 -2.56 0.84 -17.10
N ASN A 113 -3.11 1.69 -16.26
CA ASN A 113 -2.71 1.77 -14.87
C ASN A 113 -3.93 1.54 -13.98
N TYR A 114 -3.78 0.64 -13.02
CA TYR A 114 -4.71 0.54 -11.90
C TYR A 114 -4.14 1.30 -10.70
N PRO A 115 -4.96 1.78 -9.79
CA PRO A 115 -4.46 2.36 -8.55
C PRO A 115 -3.71 1.32 -7.72
N ALA A 116 -2.48 1.64 -7.31
CA ALA A 116 -1.69 0.85 -6.37
C ALA A 116 -1.94 1.25 -4.92
N VAL A 117 -2.14 2.57 -4.70
CA VAL A 117 -2.44 3.14 -3.39
C VAL A 117 -3.55 4.16 -3.57
N ILE A 118 -4.63 4.00 -2.84
CA ILE A 118 -5.80 4.88 -2.84
C ILE A 118 -6.01 5.43 -1.45
N GLN A 119 -6.25 6.73 -1.36
CA GLN A 119 -6.78 7.36 -0.15
C GLN A 119 -8.23 7.75 -0.34
N TYR A 120 -9.05 7.40 0.61
CA TYR A 120 -10.43 7.85 0.73
C TYR A 120 -10.71 8.25 2.18
N ASN A 121 -11.04 9.51 2.40
CA ASN A 121 -11.10 10.08 3.74
C ASN A 121 -9.81 9.79 4.54
N ASN A 122 -9.93 9.24 5.76
CA ASN A 122 -8.80 8.84 6.60
C ASN A 122 -8.36 7.38 6.38
N THR A 123 -8.74 6.76 5.27
CA THR A 123 -8.36 5.38 4.95
C THR A 123 -7.42 5.35 3.76
N VAL A 124 -6.35 4.59 3.86
CA VAL A 124 -5.47 4.26 2.73
C VAL A 124 -5.52 2.77 2.46
N PHE A 125 -5.76 2.44 1.20
CA PHE A 125 -5.74 1.09 0.68
C PHE A 125 -4.50 0.87 -0.18
N PHE A 126 -3.78 -0.22 0.07
CA PHE A 126 -2.72 -0.75 -0.79
C PHE A 126 -3.23 -1.95 -1.57
N ALA A 127 -3.08 -1.93 -2.88
CA ALA A 127 -3.47 -3.04 -3.75
C ALA A 127 -2.61 -4.31 -3.57
N HIS A 128 -1.40 -4.17 -3.05
CA HIS A 128 -0.45 -5.26 -2.84
C HIS A 128 -0.34 -5.65 -1.37
N ASP A 129 0.01 -6.91 -1.10
CA ASP A 129 0.32 -7.44 0.25
C ASP A 129 1.71 -6.94 0.70
N LEU A 130 1.83 -5.63 1.05
CA LEU A 130 3.09 -4.97 1.39
C LEU A 130 3.83 -5.61 2.56
N ASP A 131 3.10 -6.08 3.55
CA ASP A 131 3.60 -6.79 4.73
C ASP A 131 4.32 -8.08 4.31
N ARG A 132 3.71 -8.85 3.43
CA ARG A 132 4.29 -10.07 2.88
C ARG A 132 5.52 -9.77 2.01
N ILE A 133 5.43 -8.78 1.12
CA ILE A 133 6.57 -8.35 0.29
C ILE A 133 7.76 -7.97 1.15
N TYR A 134 7.53 -7.22 2.24
CA TYR A 134 8.59 -6.83 3.15
C TYR A 134 9.16 -8.02 3.93
N ALA A 135 8.30 -8.91 4.42
CA ALA A 135 8.73 -10.10 5.18
C ALA A 135 9.59 -11.06 4.33
N GLU A 136 9.22 -11.26 3.05
CA GLU A 136 9.92 -12.19 2.15
C GLU A 136 11.19 -11.57 1.52
N ASN A 137 11.20 -10.28 1.23
CA ASN A 137 12.27 -9.64 0.44
C ASN A 137 13.09 -8.61 1.20
N GLY A 138 12.70 -8.21 2.42
CA GLY A 138 13.38 -7.18 3.20
C GLY A 138 13.45 -5.80 2.50
N SER A 139 12.53 -5.53 1.57
CA SER A 139 12.59 -4.39 0.66
C SER A 139 12.46 -3.05 1.36
N LYS A 140 13.53 -2.26 1.36
CA LYS A 140 13.57 -0.91 1.95
C LYS A 140 12.58 0.04 1.27
N VAL A 141 12.35 -0.10 -0.03
CA VAL A 141 11.45 0.76 -0.81
C VAL A 141 10.01 0.61 -0.31
N HIS A 142 9.54 -0.64 -0.12
CA HIS A 142 8.20 -0.92 0.38
C HIS A 142 8.03 -0.46 1.83
N ARG A 143 9.03 -0.65 2.68
CA ARG A 143 9.04 -0.11 4.04
C ARG A 143 8.97 1.43 4.06
N GLN A 144 9.72 2.10 3.17
CA GLN A 144 9.70 3.55 3.05
C GLN A 144 8.33 4.05 2.57
N LEU A 145 7.73 3.38 1.58
CA LEU A 145 6.39 3.70 1.08
C LEU A 145 5.35 3.60 2.20
N PHE A 146 5.38 2.51 2.98
CA PHE A 146 4.50 2.35 4.14
C PHE A 146 4.71 3.45 5.18
N GLY A 147 5.96 3.76 5.54
CA GLY A 147 6.30 4.84 6.47
C GLY A 147 5.84 6.22 5.99
N ASN A 148 5.95 6.50 4.69
CA ASN A 148 5.44 7.74 4.09
C ASN A 148 3.91 7.82 4.20
N THR A 149 3.22 6.70 4.02
CA THR A 149 1.76 6.63 4.17
C THR A 149 1.31 6.92 5.61
N ILE A 150 2.00 6.35 6.60
CA ILE A 150 1.70 6.66 8.01
C ILE A 150 1.88 8.15 8.30
N ARG A 151 2.98 8.76 7.82
CA ARG A 151 3.21 10.21 7.98
C ARG A 151 2.19 11.06 7.22
N HIS A 152 1.74 10.60 6.07
CA HIS A 152 0.72 11.28 5.27
C HIS A 152 -0.64 11.29 5.98
N LEU A 153 -1.04 10.17 6.60
CA LEU A 153 -2.28 10.08 7.37
C LEU A 153 -2.20 10.79 8.73
N HIS A 154 -1.05 10.71 9.39
CA HIS A 154 -0.85 11.26 10.73
C HIS A 154 0.21 12.37 10.71
N LYS A 155 -0.26 13.60 10.47
CA LYS A 155 0.63 14.78 10.28
C LYS A 155 1.29 15.24 11.59
N ASN A 156 0.70 14.97 12.74
CA ASN A 156 1.18 15.42 14.05
C ASN A 156 1.83 14.26 14.80
N LEU A 157 3.03 13.87 14.38
CA LEU A 157 3.81 12.85 15.08
C LEU A 157 4.21 13.36 16.47
N LEU A 158 3.99 12.55 17.50
CA LEU A 158 4.39 12.88 18.89
C LEU A 158 5.91 12.75 19.09
N ILE A 159 6.60 11.99 18.23
CA ILE A 159 8.05 11.80 18.24
C ILE A 159 8.59 11.94 16.82
N GLU A 160 9.63 12.73 16.68
CA GLU A 160 10.43 12.79 15.48
C GLU A 160 11.86 12.33 15.80
N THR A 161 12.46 11.51 14.93
CA THR A 161 13.80 10.98 15.12
C THR A 161 14.70 11.35 13.95
N LYS A 162 15.95 11.71 14.28
CA LYS A 162 17.00 11.94 13.29
C LYS A 162 18.19 11.05 13.60
N GLY A 163 18.67 10.33 12.59
CA GLY A 163 19.88 9.48 12.75
C GLY A 163 19.65 8.20 13.56
N LEU A 164 18.40 7.81 13.86
CA LEU A 164 18.12 6.55 14.53
C LEU A 164 18.45 5.38 13.60
N PRO A 165 19.33 4.43 14.01
CA PRO A 165 19.62 3.25 13.20
C PRO A 165 18.38 2.35 13.08
N SER A 166 18.35 1.49 12.05
CA SER A 166 17.20 0.61 11.77
C SER A 166 16.90 -0.40 12.90
N SER A 167 17.85 -0.68 13.77
CA SER A 167 17.70 -1.50 14.98
C SER A 167 17.22 -0.70 16.20
N GLY A 168 17.24 0.64 16.12
CA GLY A 168 16.82 1.50 17.21
C GLY A 168 15.31 1.45 17.42
N ARG A 169 14.89 1.47 18.69
CA ARG A 169 13.48 1.52 19.09
C ARG A 169 13.28 2.68 20.04
N ILE A 170 12.17 3.38 19.89
CA ILE A 170 11.75 4.45 20.79
C ILE A 170 10.35 4.13 21.29
N SER A 171 10.13 4.32 22.56
CA SER A 171 8.81 4.23 23.19
C SER A 171 8.47 5.55 23.85
N LEU A 172 7.25 6.01 23.66
CA LEU A 172 6.68 7.16 24.36
C LEU A 172 5.69 6.63 25.40
N LEU A 173 5.88 7.01 26.65
CA LEU A 173 4.98 6.69 27.74
C LEU A 173 4.37 7.98 28.27
N HIS A 174 3.08 7.98 28.51
CA HIS A 174 2.37 9.07 29.17
C HIS A 174 2.04 8.68 30.62
N GLN A 175 2.41 9.53 31.57
CA GLN A 175 2.11 9.33 32.98
C GLN A 175 1.04 10.33 33.40
N GLU A 176 -0.22 9.88 33.43
CA GLU A 176 -1.40 10.71 33.65
C GLU A 176 -1.34 11.59 34.91
N ASN A 177 -0.81 11.03 36.03
CA ASN A 177 -0.76 11.74 37.31
C ASN A 177 0.37 12.76 37.46
N LYS A 178 1.27 12.88 36.47
CA LYS A 178 2.45 13.76 36.59
C LYS A 178 2.67 14.65 35.36
N ASN A 179 1.82 14.60 34.34
CA ASN A 179 1.99 15.31 33.05
C ASN A 179 3.40 15.13 32.43
N ARG A 180 3.97 13.92 32.57
CA ARG A 180 5.31 13.55 32.08
C ARG A 180 5.21 12.41 31.07
#